data_50c14776c293d5f3b5dda7f4a5b1183a
#
_entry.id   50c14776c293d5f3b5dda7f4a5b1183a
#
_cell.length_a   1.000
_cell.length_b   1.000
_cell.length_c   1.000
_cell.angle_alpha   90.00
_cell.angle_beta   90.00
_cell.angle_gamma   90.00
#
_symmetry.space_group_name_H-M   'P 1'
#
loop_
_entity.id
_entity.type
_entity.pdbx_description
1 polymer ?
#
loop_
_entity_poly.entity_id
_entity_poly.type
_entity_poly.pdbx_seq_one_letter_code
_entity_poly.pdbx_strand_id
1 'polypeptide(L)'
;MGDMGALKTTTQKFYRINGGSTQLEGVRSDVVMPDRYAYLKMGERDVENAMPWDKIDAADYTIWNDNAKFKQAIANSKMRISQNDQFKLIEDNAKWIDSRSEDNTYSLNIDKFKTAQSSIEEKAKKYKPIYEYKNSLKFNSLPNEIDALNKDAILKEKRERWHESLAKDI
;
A
#
# COMPACT_ATOMS: atom_id res chain seq x y z
N MET A 1 42.51 7.98 0.30
CA MET A 1 41.60 7.13 1.05
C MET A 1 40.38 6.90 0.17
N GLY A 2 40.00 5.64 -0.06
CA GLY A 2 38.78 5.33 -0.81
C GLY A 2 37.52 5.65 -0.02
N ASP A 3 36.37 5.67 -0.69
CA ASP A 3 35.07 5.81 -0.08
C ASP A 3 34.85 4.64 0.92
N MET A 4 34.61 4.97 2.19
CA MET A 4 34.40 4.00 3.26
C MET A 4 32.91 3.65 3.46
N GLY A 5 32.05 4.10 2.57
CA GLY A 5 30.61 3.90 2.63
C GLY A 5 29.90 4.90 3.58
N ALA A 6 28.64 4.62 3.87
CA ALA A 6 27.79 5.44 4.73
C ALA A 6 27.25 4.65 5.90
N LEU A 7 27.23 5.28 7.09
CA LEU A 7 26.60 4.74 8.29
C LEU A 7 25.33 5.53 8.59
N LYS A 8 24.22 4.84 8.71
CA LYS A 8 22.94 5.41 9.16
C LYS A 8 22.60 4.86 10.54
N THR A 9 22.55 5.74 11.53
CA THR A 9 22.18 5.37 12.90
C THR A 9 20.87 6.05 13.30
N THR A 10 20.02 5.32 14.03
CA THR A 10 18.79 5.87 14.62
C THR A 10 19.15 6.50 15.96
N THR A 11 18.87 7.80 16.11
CA THR A 11 19.16 8.56 17.33
C THR A 11 17.92 8.94 18.13
N GLN A 12 16.72 8.86 17.53
CA GLN A 12 15.45 9.24 18.14
C GLN A 12 14.34 8.29 17.71
N LYS A 13 13.36 8.08 18.60
CA LYS A 13 12.11 7.37 18.31
C LYS A 13 10.92 8.32 18.38
N PHE A 14 9.90 8.05 17.59
CA PHE A 14 8.62 8.73 17.66
C PHE A 14 7.62 7.95 18.51
N TYR A 15 6.94 8.63 19.41
CA TYR A 15 5.88 8.08 20.22
C TYR A 15 4.57 8.79 19.90
N ARG A 16 3.51 8.01 19.84
CA ARG A 16 2.17 8.55 19.65
C ARG A 16 1.63 9.06 20.99
N ILE A 17 0.54 9.82 20.93
CA ILE A 17 -0.14 10.40 22.07
C ILE A 17 -0.52 9.36 23.15
N ASN A 18 -0.79 8.11 22.74
CA ASN A 18 -1.07 6.99 23.64
C ASN A 18 0.18 6.32 24.22
N GLY A 19 1.36 6.90 23.99
CA GLY A 19 2.65 6.40 24.46
C GLY A 19 3.27 5.30 23.61
N GLY A 20 2.56 4.71 22.64
CA GLY A 20 3.11 3.67 21.78
C GLY A 20 4.10 4.20 20.76
N SER A 21 5.23 3.52 20.60
CA SER A 21 6.22 3.79 19.58
C SER A 21 5.65 3.50 18.17
N THR A 22 6.15 4.19 17.15
CA THR A 22 5.85 3.87 15.75
C THR A 22 6.76 2.78 15.17
N GLN A 23 7.72 2.28 15.97
CA GLN A 23 8.68 1.29 15.57
C GLN A 23 8.00 -0.04 15.21
N LEU A 24 8.40 -0.68 14.13
CA LEU A 24 7.87 -1.95 13.61
C LEU A 24 6.38 -1.91 13.17
N GLU A 25 5.55 -1.16 13.85
CA GLU A 25 4.10 -1.13 13.61
C GLU A 25 3.64 0.06 12.76
N GLY A 26 4.42 1.14 12.70
CA GLY A 26 4.01 2.39 12.08
C GLY A 26 2.74 2.97 12.71
N VAL A 27 1.90 3.57 11.89
CA VAL A 27 0.58 4.07 12.28
C VAL A 27 -0.48 3.17 11.66
N ARG A 28 -1.18 2.42 12.49
CA ARG A 28 -2.23 1.50 12.01
C ARG A 28 -3.44 2.27 11.50
N SER A 29 -3.87 1.91 10.29
CA SER A 29 -5.13 2.38 9.72
C SER A 29 -6.32 1.62 10.31
N ASP A 30 -7.45 2.31 10.54
CA ASP A 30 -8.70 1.67 10.99
C ASP A 30 -9.31 0.77 9.91
N VAL A 31 -9.09 1.13 8.65
CA VAL A 31 -9.48 0.33 7.48
C VAL A 31 -8.23 0.06 6.66
N VAL A 32 -7.82 -1.19 6.64
CA VAL A 32 -6.69 -1.67 5.83
C VAL A 32 -7.22 -2.09 4.47
N MET A 33 -6.65 -1.52 3.40
CA MET A 33 -6.97 -1.89 2.04
C MET A 33 -6.11 -3.10 1.62
N PRO A 34 -6.61 -4.00 0.78
CA PRO A 34 -5.79 -5.04 0.18
C PRO A 34 -4.64 -4.44 -0.64
N ASP A 35 -3.45 -4.96 -0.43
CA ASP A 35 -2.25 -4.58 -1.14
C ASP A 35 -1.53 -5.83 -1.67
N ARG A 36 -1.04 -5.75 -2.89
CA ARG A 36 -0.35 -6.87 -3.56
C ARG A 36 0.94 -7.31 -2.89
N TYR A 37 1.53 -6.46 -2.07
CA TYR A 37 2.78 -6.73 -1.34
C TYR A 37 2.56 -7.04 0.14
N ALA A 38 1.30 -7.16 0.57
CA ALA A 38 0.93 -7.30 1.98
C ALA A 38 1.59 -8.49 2.70
N TYR A 39 1.94 -9.54 1.96
CA TYR A 39 2.55 -10.76 2.50
C TYR A 39 4.06 -10.83 2.30
N LEU A 40 4.64 -9.94 1.52
CA LEU A 40 6.09 -9.92 1.32
C LEU A 40 6.80 -9.33 2.54
N LYS A 41 7.88 -9.99 2.95
CA LYS A 41 8.75 -9.55 4.05
C LYS A 41 9.64 -8.39 3.59
N MET A 42 9.08 -7.19 3.45
CA MET A 42 9.77 -6.00 2.95
C MET A 42 9.73 -4.83 3.94
N GLY A 43 9.08 -5.01 5.08
CA GLY A 43 8.91 -3.99 6.09
C GLY A 43 10.07 -3.87 7.06
N GLU A 44 10.12 -2.78 7.82
CA GLU A 44 11.09 -2.60 8.90
C GLU A 44 11.05 -3.76 9.91
N ARG A 45 9.87 -4.34 10.15
CA ARG A 45 9.67 -5.50 11.03
C ARG A 45 10.41 -6.75 10.58
N ASP A 46 10.77 -6.83 9.30
CA ASP A 46 11.39 -7.99 8.68
C ASP A 46 12.92 -7.85 8.60
N VAL A 47 13.47 -6.72 9.03
CA VAL A 47 14.91 -6.49 9.12
C VAL A 47 15.47 -7.20 10.35
N GLU A 48 16.56 -7.95 10.18
CA GLU A 48 17.15 -8.82 11.21
C GLU A 48 17.44 -8.12 12.54
N ASN A 49 17.87 -6.85 12.49
CA ASN A 49 18.24 -6.06 13.66
C ASN A 49 17.34 -4.81 13.82
N ALA A 50 16.05 -4.95 13.52
CA ALA A 50 15.11 -3.86 13.71
C ALA A 50 14.99 -3.47 15.19
N MET A 51 14.86 -2.17 15.47
CA MET A 51 14.64 -1.71 16.84
C MET A 51 13.31 -2.24 17.39
N PRO A 52 13.30 -2.78 18.61
CA PRO A 52 12.07 -3.32 19.21
C PRO A 52 11.04 -2.21 19.44
N TRP A 53 9.78 -2.61 19.34
CA TRP A 53 8.67 -1.78 19.76
C TRP A 53 8.70 -1.58 21.28
N ASP A 54 8.40 -0.36 21.73
CA ASP A 54 8.31 -0.03 23.14
C ASP A 54 7.20 1.00 23.40
N LYS A 55 6.94 1.29 24.64
CA LYS A 55 5.89 2.21 25.06
C LYS A 55 6.39 3.06 26.22
N ILE A 56 6.07 4.34 26.18
CA ILE A 56 6.23 5.31 27.27
C ILE A 56 4.85 5.64 27.86
N ASP A 57 4.81 6.44 28.91
CA ASP A 57 3.54 6.93 29.45
C ASP A 57 2.79 7.75 28.40
N ALA A 58 1.49 7.54 28.34
CA ALA A 58 0.64 8.31 27.44
C ALA A 58 0.61 9.77 27.85
N ALA A 59 0.50 10.67 26.89
CA ALA A 59 0.22 12.08 27.19
C ALA A 59 -1.16 12.19 27.86
N ASP A 60 -1.34 13.25 28.65
CA ASP A 60 -2.67 13.59 29.16
C ASP A 60 -3.50 14.18 28.00
N TYR A 61 -4.51 13.43 27.55
CA TYR A 61 -5.36 13.86 26.45
C TYR A 61 -6.79 13.35 26.59
N THR A 62 -7.70 14.13 26.06
CA THR A 62 -9.10 13.73 25.93
C THR A 62 -9.39 13.27 24.52
N ILE A 63 -9.97 12.06 24.39
CA ILE A 63 -10.38 11.55 23.07
C ILE A 63 -11.47 12.47 22.51
N TRP A 64 -11.13 13.13 21.39
CA TRP A 64 -12.09 13.96 20.69
C TRP A 64 -13.15 13.10 20.03
N ASN A 65 -14.36 13.27 20.50
CA ASN A 65 -15.59 12.72 19.96
C ASN A 65 -15.82 11.21 20.07
N ASP A 66 -17.02 10.91 20.39
CA ASP A 66 -17.56 9.57 20.37
C ASP A 66 -18.09 9.15 19.02
N ASN A 67 -17.85 8.16 18.79
CA ASN A 67 -17.52 7.39 17.64
C ASN A 67 -18.43 6.23 17.28
N ALA A 68 -19.70 6.24 17.69
CA ALA A 68 -20.66 5.26 17.22
C ALA A 68 -20.83 5.34 15.68
N LYS A 69 -20.92 6.57 15.16
CA LYS A 69 -20.96 6.80 13.70
C LYS A 69 -19.66 6.40 13.01
N PHE A 70 -18.50 6.65 13.64
CA PHE A 70 -17.20 6.28 13.11
C PHE A 70 -17.02 4.78 13.09
N LYS A 71 -17.35 4.08 14.15
CA LYS A 71 -17.34 2.61 14.21
C LYS A 71 -18.21 1.99 13.12
N GLN A 72 -19.42 2.54 12.93
CA GLN A 72 -20.32 2.08 11.86
C GLN A 72 -19.73 2.35 10.46
N ALA A 73 -19.09 3.49 10.26
CA ALA A 73 -18.44 3.83 8.99
C ALA A 73 -17.28 2.86 8.67
N ILE A 74 -16.48 2.52 9.69
CA ILE A 74 -15.40 1.51 9.57
C ILE A 74 -15.99 0.14 9.19
N ALA A 75 -17.02 -0.31 9.89
CA ALA A 75 -17.67 -1.58 9.62
C ALA A 75 -18.23 -1.64 8.19
N ASN A 76 -18.91 -0.59 7.77
CA ASN A 76 -19.45 -0.46 6.41
C ASN A 76 -18.32 -0.45 5.35
N SER A 77 -17.19 0.20 5.63
CA SER A 77 -16.03 0.20 4.74
C SER A 77 -15.42 -1.19 4.61
N LYS A 78 -15.20 -1.88 5.71
CA LYS A 78 -14.69 -3.27 5.71
C LYS A 78 -15.61 -4.20 4.94
N MET A 79 -16.93 -4.04 5.08
CA MET A 79 -17.92 -4.81 4.33
C MET A 79 -17.81 -4.53 2.82
N ARG A 80 -17.73 -3.27 2.39
CA ARG A 80 -17.55 -2.92 0.97
C ARG A 80 -16.26 -3.51 0.39
N ILE A 81 -15.16 -3.46 1.13
CA ILE A 81 -13.87 -4.04 0.72
C ILE A 81 -14.02 -5.55 0.52
N SER A 82 -14.61 -6.26 1.49
CA SER A 82 -14.77 -7.71 1.43
C SER A 82 -15.69 -8.20 0.30
N GLN A 83 -16.60 -7.34 -0.16
CA GLN A 83 -17.53 -7.63 -1.24
C GLN A 83 -17.00 -7.25 -2.63
N ASN A 84 -15.95 -6.43 -2.69
CA ASN A 84 -15.39 -5.94 -3.94
C ASN A 84 -14.52 -6.99 -4.60
N ASP A 85 -14.86 -7.41 -5.82
CA ASP A 85 -14.15 -8.47 -6.53
C ASP A 85 -12.73 -8.06 -6.96
N GLN A 86 -12.50 -6.77 -7.21
CA GLN A 86 -11.16 -6.26 -7.51
C GLN A 86 -10.25 -6.39 -6.28
N PHE A 87 -10.74 -6.07 -5.10
CA PHE A 87 -9.97 -6.25 -3.86
C PHE A 87 -9.70 -7.72 -3.54
N LYS A 88 -10.65 -8.60 -3.81
CA LYS A 88 -10.42 -10.06 -3.71
C LYS A 88 -9.33 -10.52 -4.68
N LEU A 89 -9.35 -10.00 -5.90
CA LEU A 89 -8.33 -10.34 -6.90
C LEU A 89 -6.93 -9.86 -6.49
N ILE A 90 -6.83 -8.67 -5.88
CA ILE A 90 -5.57 -8.14 -5.32
C ILE A 90 -5.08 -9.03 -4.18
N GLU A 91 -5.96 -9.42 -3.27
CA GLU A 91 -5.65 -10.31 -2.15
C GLU A 91 -5.18 -11.69 -2.63
N ASP A 92 -5.86 -12.28 -3.62
CA ASP A 92 -5.46 -13.53 -4.25
C ASP A 92 -4.08 -13.41 -4.93
N ASN A 93 -3.83 -12.29 -5.59
CA ASN A 93 -2.54 -12.01 -6.21
C ASN A 93 -1.43 -11.92 -5.17
N ALA A 94 -1.68 -11.21 -4.06
CA ALA A 94 -0.72 -11.08 -2.97
C ALA A 94 -0.31 -12.45 -2.39
N LYS A 95 -1.28 -13.31 -2.11
CA LYS A 95 -1.03 -14.68 -1.65
C LYS A 95 -0.28 -15.52 -2.66
N TRP A 96 -0.60 -15.36 -3.94
CA TRP A 96 0.12 -16.07 -5.00
C TRP A 96 1.57 -15.62 -5.14
N ILE A 97 1.86 -14.31 -5.02
CA ILE A 97 3.23 -13.77 -5.02
C ILE A 97 4.01 -14.33 -3.83
N ASP A 98 3.42 -14.31 -2.62
CA ASP A 98 4.02 -14.83 -1.41
C ASP A 98 4.39 -16.31 -1.54
N SER A 99 3.46 -17.15 -1.99
CA SER A 99 3.70 -18.57 -2.21
C SER A 99 4.84 -18.87 -3.19
N ARG A 100 5.13 -17.93 -4.09
CA ARG A 100 6.23 -18.04 -5.05
C ARG A 100 7.55 -17.50 -4.52
N SER A 101 7.52 -16.56 -3.60
CA SER A 101 8.73 -15.97 -3.03
C SER A 101 9.57 -16.99 -2.26
N GLU A 102 8.92 -18.03 -1.76
CA GLU A 102 9.56 -19.12 -1.02
C GLU A 102 10.03 -20.28 -1.94
N ASP A 103 9.54 -20.35 -3.20
CA ASP A 103 9.93 -21.40 -4.14
C ASP A 103 11.18 -21.01 -4.93
N ASN A 104 12.34 -21.48 -4.43
CA ASN A 104 13.65 -21.22 -5.00
C ASN A 104 14.19 -22.42 -5.79
N THR A 105 13.35 -23.42 -6.10
CA THR A 105 13.76 -24.63 -6.78
C THR A 105 13.38 -24.63 -8.25
N TYR A 106 14.34 -24.97 -9.11
CA TYR A 106 14.13 -25.07 -10.55
C TYR A 106 14.58 -26.42 -11.08
N SER A 107 13.79 -26.98 -11.99
CA SER A 107 14.17 -28.22 -12.67
C SER A 107 15.31 -27.97 -13.66
N LEU A 108 16.37 -28.78 -13.60
CA LEU A 108 17.44 -28.80 -14.60
C LEU A 108 17.01 -29.43 -15.92
N ASN A 109 15.89 -30.13 -15.95
CA ASN A 109 15.30 -30.64 -17.20
C ASN A 109 14.55 -29.50 -17.92
N ILE A 110 14.95 -29.23 -19.17
CA ILE A 110 14.45 -28.10 -19.96
C ILE A 110 12.94 -28.19 -20.22
N ASP A 111 12.41 -29.37 -20.44
CA ASP A 111 10.97 -29.53 -20.75
C ASP A 111 10.12 -29.30 -19.50
N LYS A 112 10.56 -29.80 -18.35
CA LYS A 112 9.91 -29.54 -17.07
C LYS A 112 9.99 -28.06 -16.69
N PHE A 113 11.12 -27.42 -16.94
CA PHE A 113 11.29 -25.98 -16.71
C PHE A 113 10.33 -25.16 -17.57
N LYS A 114 10.28 -25.43 -18.88
CA LYS A 114 9.35 -24.74 -19.82
C LYS A 114 7.89 -24.93 -19.42
N THR A 115 7.50 -26.15 -19.05
CA THR A 115 6.13 -26.44 -18.60
C THR A 115 5.78 -25.66 -17.32
N ALA A 116 6.70 -25.60 -16.36
CA ALA A 116 6.53 -24.83 -15.14
C ALA A 116 6.37 -23.33 -15.45
N GLN A 117 7.23 -22.77 -16.31
CA GLN A 117 7.15 -21.37 -16.73
C GLN A 117 5.83 -21.04 -17.42
N SER A 118 5.38 -21.87 -18.36
CA SER A 118 4.08 -21.67 -19.03
C SER A 118 2.93 -21.69 -18.04
N SER A 119 2.94 -22.59 -17.05
CA SER A 119 1.92 -22.63 -15.99
C SER A 119 1.91 -21.35 -15.14
N ILE A 120 3.09 -20.79 -14.87
CA ILE A 120 3.24 -19.52 -14.14
C ILE A 120 2.66 -18.37 -14.96
N GLU A 121 3.01 -18.29 -16.23
CA GLU A 121 2.51 -17.25 -17.14
C GLU A 121 0.98 -17.30 -17.28
N GLU A 122 0.40 -18.51 -17.40
CA GLU A 122 -1.05 -18.66 -17.44
C GLU A 122 -1.73 -18.17 -16.16
N LYS A 123 -1.17 -18.52 -15.00
CA LYS A 123 -1.67 -18.01 -13.71
C LYS A 123 -1.54 -16.49 -13.60
N ALA A 124 -0.42 -15.93 -14.06
CA ALA A 124 -0.20 -14.48 -14.07
C ALA A 124 -1.22 -13.73 -14.93
N LYS A 125 -1.70 -14.32 -16.03
CA LYS A 125 -2.75 -13.73 -16.88
C LYS A 125 -4.04 -13.46 -16.13
N LYS A 126 -4.38 -14.26 -15.11
CA LYS A 126 -5.56 -14.06 -14.25
C LYS A 126 -5.51 -12.68 -13.55
N TYR A 127 -4.34 -12.18 -13.27
CA TYR A 127 -4.13 -10.94 -12.51
C TYR A 127 -3.93 -9.69 -13.37
N LYS A 128 -3.92 -9.83 -14.71
CA LYS A 128 -3.86 -8.68 -15.62
C LYS A 128 -4.89 -7.58 -15.33
N PRO A 129 -6.16 -7.89 -15.00
CA PRO A 129 -7.17 -6.87 -14.72
C PRO A 129 -6.82 -5.93 -13.56
N ILE A 130 -5.89 -6.30 -12.68
CA ILE A 130 -5.41 -5.44 -11.60
C ILE A 130 -4.71 -4.19 -12.18
N TYR A 131 -4.02 -4.35 -13.32
CA TYR A 131 -3.25 -3.29 -13.99
C TYR A 131 -4.03 -2.58 -15.10
N GLU A 132 -5.12 -3.18 -15.55
CA GLU A 132 -5.92 -2.70 -16.66
C GLU A 132 -7.25 -2.10 -16.17
N TYR A 133 -7.19 -1.27 -15.11
CA TYR A 133 -8.38 -0.65 -14.56
C TYR A 133 -8.95 0.37 -15.56
N LYS A 134 -10.16 0.07 -16.07
CA LYS A 134 -10.78 0.84 -17.14
C LYS A 134 -11.58 2.06 -16.68
N ASN A 135 -11.85 2.17 -15.38
CA ASN A 135 -12.64 3.28 -14.83
C ASN A 135 -11.71 4.40 -14.39
N SER A 136 -11.64 5.47 -15.16
CA SER A 136 -10.96 6.68 -14.72
C SER A 136 -11.74 7.33 -13.57
N LEU A 137 -11.07 7.56 -12.44
CA LEU A 137 -11.63 8.38 -11.38
C LEU A 137 -11.75 9.83 -11.87
N LYS A 138 -12.94 10.43 -11.73
CA LYS A 138 -13.14 11.85 -12.00
C LYS A 138 -13.01 12.60 -10.68
N PHE A 139 -11.97 13.42 -10.58
CA PHE A 139 -11.78 14.31 -9.45
C PHE A 139 -12.40 15.66 -9.77
N ASN A 140 -13.35 16.10 -8.95
CA ASN A 140 -13.93 17.41 -9.07
C ASN A 140 -13.05 18.43 -8.34
N SER A 141 -12.79 19.54 -8.98
CA SER A 141 -12.11 20.67 -8.35
C SER A 141 -13.08 21.48 -7.52
N LEU A 142 -12.55 22.24 -6.57
CA LEU A 142 -13.34 23.20 -5.82
C LEU A 142 -13.92 24.25 -6.80
N PRO A 143 -15.23 24.56 -6.74
CA PRO A 143 -15.87 25.45 -7.70
C PRO A 143 -15.22 26.82 -7.83
N ASN A 144 -14.74 27.38 -6.73
CA ASN A 144 -14.04 28.67 -6.68
C ASN A 144 -12.63 28.66 -7.31
N GLU A 145 -12.04 27.49 -7.53
CA GLU A 145 -10.74 27.36 -8.19
C GLU A 145 -10.87 27.06 -9.69
N ILE A 146 -12.02 26.58 -10.15
CA ILE A 146 -12.24 26.19 -11.55
C ILE A 146 -12.02 27.39 -12.48
N ASP A 147 -12.54 28.56 -12.13
CA ASP A 147 -12.44 29.77 -12.96
C ASP A 147 -10.98 30.27 -13.03
N ALA A 148 -10.23 30.19 -11.92
CA ALA A 148 -8.83 30.58 -11.88
C ALA A 148 -7.98 29.62 -12.72
N LEU A 149 -8.23 28.32 -12.59
CA LEU A 149 -7.51 27.27 -13.33
C LEU A 149 -7.81 27.28 -14.84
N ASN A 150 -9.04 27.64 -15.22
CA ASN A 150 -9.41 27.73 -16.63
C ASN A 150 -8.83 28.97 -17.32
N LYS A 151 -8.49 30.01 -16.57
CA LYS A 151 -7.82 31.22 -17.09
C LYS A 151 -6.34 31.03 -17.35
N ASP A 152 -5.71 30.10 -16.64
CA ASP A 152 -4.28 29.78 -16.81
C ASP A 152 -4.13 28.42 -17.53
N ALA A 153 -3.82 28.49 -18.82
CA ALA A 153 -3.68 27.31 -19.67
C ALA A 153 -2.56 26.37 -19.18
N ILE A 154 -1.48 26.92 -18.60
CA ILE A 154 -0.33 26.13 -18.11
C ILE A 154 -0.73 25.37 -16.84
N LEU A 155 -1.45 26.02 -15.92
CA LEU A 155 -1.94 25.38 -14.70
C LEU A 155 -2.98 24.30 -15.02
N LYS A 156 -3.85 24.56 -16.01
CA LYS A 156 -4.84 23.60 -16.49
C LYS A 156 -4.16 22.34 -17.03
N GLU A 157 -3.17 22.48 -17.90
CA GLU A 157 -2.44 21.35 -18.48
C GLU A 157 -1.65 20.56 -17.43
N LYS A 158 -1.00 21.25 -16.47
CA LYS A 158 -0.28 20.58 -15.36
C LYS A 158 -1.25 19.77 -14.52
N ARG A 159 -2.42 20.27 -14.25
CA ARG A 159 -3.45 19.60 -13.47
C ARG A 159 -4.02 18.39 -14.20
N GLU A 160 -4.31 18.51 -15.49
CA GLU A 160 -4.78 17.38 -16.31
C GLU A 160 -3.75 16.26 -16.30
N ARG A 161 -2.46 16.55 -16.49
CA ARG A 161 -1.37 15.58 -16.38
C ARG A 161 -1.27 14.94 -14.99
N TRP A 162 -1.47 15.71 -13.93
CA TRP A 162 -1.45 15.19 -12.56
C TRP A 162 -2.64 14.26 -12.30
N HIS A 163 -3.85 14.62 -12.77
CA HIS A 163 -5.02 13.74 -12.67
C HIS A 163 -4.85 12.44 -13.46
N GLU A 164 -4.23 12.51 -14.64
CA GLU A 164 -3.93 11.31 -15.43
C GLU A 164 -2.90 10.41 -14.75
N SER A 165 -1.91 10.96 -14.07
CA SER A 165 -0.94 10.16 -13.31
C SER A 165 -1.62 9.46 -12.13
N LEU A 166 -2.39 10.18 -11.32
CA LEU A 166 -3.14 9.58 -10.21
C LEU A 166 -4.11 8.48 -10.65
N ALA A 167 -4.73 8.62 -11.82
CA ALA A 167 -5.64 7.61 -12.35
C ALA A 167 -4.93 6.34 -12.84
N LYS A 168 -3.61 6.42 -13.07
CA LYS A 168 -2.78 5.27 -13.48
C LYS A 168 -2.15 4.53 -12.28
N ASP A 169 -2.02 5.22 -11.15
CA ASP A 169 -1.36 4.69 -9.94
C ASP A 169 -2.36 4.03 -8.96
N ILE A 170 -3.65 4.01 -9.30
CA ILE A 170 -4.73 3.33 -8.56
C ILE A 170 -5.20 2.10 -9.34
#